data_9d12474dc7d0384ce07b717ff31de2f2
#
_entry.id   9d12474dc7d0384ce07b717ff31de2f2
#
_cell.length_a   1.000
_cell.length_b   1.000
_cell.length_c   1.000
_cell.angle_alpha   90.00
_cell.angle_beta   90.00
_cell.angle_gamma   90.00
#
_symmetry.space_group_name_H-M   'P 1'
#
loop_
_entity.id
_entity.type
_entity.pdbx_description
1 polymer ?
#
loop_
_entity_poly.entity_id
_entity_poly.type
_entity_poly.pdbx_seq_one_letter_code
_entity_poly.pdbx_strand_id
1 'polypeptide(L)'
;MRKLLVCTLAIMLCLAAFTPATYASEVRVSVDGREVQFPDEHPYVDQKTNLTMVPLAFVSDKLGATTKWSGKLKQITILLNRDIIILMIGDNHALVNGKRVDFEGSAVLKNGRTMVPLRFISEALHAIVDWQPSLNLVSVMTSVARAPKGTWIWDSNILKQDQDKIISFARIKGITDIYLQVDRDIDPAIYEGFIRKAKSEGIQVEALEGRPEWAYRSKQEDIQKFIAWVKAYNAAVGPEASFSGLHFDIEPYALSEWTKDNKTILECWMDNLRLIEKETKGSGLNIAIDVPFWLNTINVPGKDYSMSAWMLEKFDCLVIMNYRNYALGSNGIVKNAQAILREASTLKKKVVVAVETLESKEGPRVSFYSMSSEVMEKELQSAHNQLAHYTSYAGFAIHDFKSWKDMK
;
A
#
# COMPACT_ATOMS: atom_id res chain seq x y z
N MET A 1 87.39 -39.12 22.65
CA MET A 1 86.85 -37.88 22.27
C MET A 1 85.43 -38.09 21.86
N ARG A 2 84.51 -37.40 22.43
CA ARG A 2 83.08 -37.77 22.64
C ARG A 2 82.26 -37.83 21.37
N LYS A 3 81.57 -38.96 21.16
CA LYS A 3 80.53 -39.14 20.14
C LYS A 3 79.22 -38.57 20.67
N LEU A 4 78.67 -37.64 19.96
CA LEU A 4 77.32 -37.13 20.22
C LEU A 4 76.28 -37.99 19.41
N LEU A 5 75.40 -38.64 20.14
CA LEU A 5 74.29 -39.36 19.62
C LEU A 5 73.12 -38.38 19.37
N VAL A 6 72.66 -38.26 18.13
CA VAL A 6 71.48 -37.45 17.81
C VAL A 6 70.31 -38.41 17.71
N CYS A 7 69.40 -38.35 18.70
CA CYS A 7 68.09 -38.97 18.63
C CYS A 7 67.13 -38.10 17.86
N THR A 8 66.77 -38.56 16.66
CA THR A 8 65.64 -37.94 15.89
C THR A 8 64.32 -38.52 16.38
N LEU A 9 63.58 -37.69 17.11
CA LEU A 9 62.19 -37.97 17.52
C LEU A 9 61.24 -37.63 16.36
N ALA A 10 60.68 -38.66 15.69
CA ALA A 10 59.68 -38.48 14.68
C ALA A 10 58.33 -38.10 15.33
N ILE A 11 57.95 -36.86 15.31
CA ILE A 11 56.61 -36.40 15.69
C ILE A 11 55.69 -36.67 14.51
N MET A 12 54.88 -37.71 14.62
CA MET A 12 53.82 -38.03 13.68
C MET A 12 52.61 -37.10 13.94
N LEU A 13 52.53 -35.96 13.21
CA LEU A 13 51.41 -35.02 13.28
C LEU A 13 50.21 -35.67 12.59
N CYS A 14 49.25 -36.20 13.35
CA CYS A 14 47.93 -36.55 12.85
C CYS A 14 47.20 -35.22 12.52
N LEU A 15 47.23 -34.81 11.25
CA LEU A 15 46.32 -33.81 10.72
C LEU A 15 44.91 -34.48 10.63
N ALA A 16 44.12 -34.33 11.70
CA ALA A 16 42.70 -34.53 11.62
C ALA A 16 42.15 -33.45 10.68
N ALA A 17 41.79 -33.89 9.48
CA ALA A 17 41.05 -33.02 8.54
C ALA A 17 39.72 -32.67 9.21
N PHE A 18 39.64 -31.52 9.87
CA PHE A 18 38.38 -30.90 10.18
C PHE A 18 37.75 -30.50 8.84
N THR A 19 36.94 -31.39 8.27
CA THR A 19 35.95 -30.99 7.28
C THR A 19 34.94 -30.11 8.04
N PRO A 20 34.80 -28.82 7.72
CA PRO A 20 33.70 -28.06 8.27
C PRO A 20 32.42 -28.77 7.83
N ALA A 21 31.67 -29.32 8.78
CA ALA A 21 30.32 -29.75 8.52
C ALA A 21 29.59 -28.50 8.02
N THR A 22 29.33 -28.45 6.73
CA THR A 22 28.39 -27.46 6.16
C THR A 22 27.04 -27.79 6.77
N TYR A 23 26.75 -27.21 7.92
CA TYR A 23 25.37 -27.10 8.38
C TYR A 23 24.63 -26.38 7.27
N ALA A 24 23.80 -27.10 6.53
CA ALA A 24 22.80 -26.48 5.69
C ALA A 24 22.06 -25.53 6.63
N SER A 25 22.21 -24.21 6.43
CA SER A 25 21.61 -23.24 7.34
C SER A 25 20.10 -23.45 7.29
N GLU A 26 19.53 -23.67 8.47
CA GLU A 26 18.12 -23.96 8.65
C GLU A 26 17.26 -22.83 8.02
N VAL A 27 16.21 -23.21 7.30
CA VAL A 27 15.28 -22.24 6.75
C VAL A 27 14.48 -21.61 7.90
N ARG A 28 14.62 -20.33 8.06
CA ARG A 28 13.87 -19.55 9.04
C ARG A 28 12.62 -18.96 8.39
N VAL A 29 11.55 -18.86 9.16
CA VAL A 29 10.30 -18.22 8.72
C VAL A 29 9.92 -17.15 9.72
N SER A 30 9.62 -15.95 9.23
CA SER A 30 9.01 -14.88 10.03
C SER A 30 7.63 -14.54 9.49
N VAL A 31 6.70 -14.23 10.39
CA VAL A 31 5.38 -13.70 10.07
C VAL A 31 5.27 -12.32 10.71
N ASP A 32 5.03 -11.30 9.90
CA ASP A 32 4.96 -9.89 10.33
C ASP A 32 6.17 -9.46 11.17
N GLY A 33 7.36 -9.84 10.72
CA GLY A 33 8.64 -9.54 11.38
C GLY A 33 8.92 -10.35 12.65
N ARG A 34 8.03 -11.25 13.06
CA ARG A 34 8.22 -12.15 14.22
C ARG A 34 8.60 -13.53 13.75
N GLU A 35 9.71 -14.06 14.22
CA GLU A 35 10.16 -15.38 13.87
C GLU A 35 9.19 -16.45 14.36
N VAL A 36 8.85 -17.40 13.49
CA VAL A 36 7.99 -18.54 13.81
C VAL A 36 8.85 -19.62 14.48
N GLN A 37 8.44 -20.05 15.66
CA GLN A 37 9.09 -21.16 16.35
C GLN A 37 8.49 -22.49 15.90
N PHE A 38 9.35 -23.44 15.59
CA PHE A 38 8.98 -24.80 15.16
C PHE A 38 9.49 -25.78 16.22
N PRO A 39 8.65 -26.21 17.16
CA PRO A 39 9.12 -27.00 18.31
C PRO A 39 9.49 -28.44 17.99
N ASP A 40 9.02 -28.98 16.86
CA ASP A 40 9.25 -30.40 16.49
C ASP A 40 9.69 -30.59 15.03
N GLU A 41 8.90 -30.22 14.05
CA GLU A 41 9.27 -30.37 12.63
C GLU A 41 9.59 -28.99 12.05
N HIS A 42 10.74 -28.89 11.38
CA HIS A 42 11.29 -27.63 10.87
C HIS A 42 11.02 -27.44 9.37
N PRO A 43 10.95 -26.18 8.91
CA PRO A 43 10.93 -25.86 7.49
C PRO A 43 12.14 -26.44 6.76
N TYR A 44 11.96 -26.86 5.53
CA TYR A 44 13.04 -27.33 4.67
C TYR A 44 12.78 -26.99 3.20
N VAL A 45 13.83 -26.94 2.41
CA VAL A 45 13.73 -26.88 0.95
C VAL A 45 13.69 -28.29 0.40
N ASP A 46 12.61 -28.65 -0.27
CA ASP A 46 12.51 -29.93 -0.97
C ASP A 46 13.44 -29.93 -2.18
N GLN A 47 14.42 -30.83 -2.19
CA GLN A 47 15.47 -30.84 -3.22
C GLN A 47 14.97 -31.24 -4.61
N LYS A 48 13.80 -31.87 -4.72
CA LYS A 48 13.23 -32.28 -6.01
C LYS A 48 12.43 -31.15 -6.66
N THR A 49 11.71 -30.41 -5.84
CA THR A 49 10.79 -29.35 -6.31
C THR A 49 11.37 -27.95 -6.11
N ASN A 50 12.43 -27.82 -5.31
CA ASN A 50 13.02 -26.54 -4.88
C ASN A 50 12.01 -25.62 -4.15
N LEU A 51 10.99 -26.23 -3.53
CA LEU A 51 9.97 -25.52 -2.77
C LEU A 51 10.31 -25.50 -1.28
N THR A 52 10.07 -24.38 -0.63
CA THR A 52 10.13 -24.30 0.83
C THR A 52 8.88 -24.93 1.42
N MET A 53 9.07 -26.03 2.14
CA MET A 53 8.03 -26.77 2.83
C MET A 53 7.98 -26.37 4.29
N VAL A 54 6.78 -26.08 4.81
CA VAL A 54 6.60 -25.63 6.20
C VAL A 54 5.53 -26.46 6.92
N PRO A 55 5.66 -26.65 8.24
CA PRO A 55 4.59 -27.25 9.04
C PRO A 55 3.37 -26.34 9.05
N LEU A 56 2.30 -26.77 8.39
CA LEU A 56 1.10 -25.98 8.11
C LEU A 56 0.52 -25.33 9.37
N ALA A 57 0.36 -26.09 10.45
CA ALA A 57 -0.32 -25.60 11.64
C ALA A 57 0.36 -24.38 12.26
N PHE A 58 1.69 -24.36 12.34
CA PHE A 58 2.42 -23.25 12.95
C PHE A 58 2.35 -21.97 12.12
N VAL A 59 2.43 -22.10 10.79
CA VAL A 59 2.32 -20.95 9.91
C VAL A 59 0.89 -20.43 9.89
N SER A 60 -0.10 -21.32 9.76
CA SER A 60 -1.52 -20.92 9.77
C SER A 60 -1.93 -20.22 11.06
N ASP A 61 -1.47 -20.72 12.23
CA ASP A 61 -1.73 -20.09 13.53
C ASP A 61 -1.19 -18.65 13.58
N LYS A 62 0.05 -18.44 13.11
CA LYS A 62 0.66 -17.11 13.04
C LYS A 62 -0.04 -16.17 12.06
N LEU A 63 -0.68 -16.73 11.03
CA LEU A 63 -1.52 -16.00 10.09
C LEU A 63 -2.95 -15.77 10.60
N GLY A 64 -3.27 -16.20 11.83
CA GLY A 64 -4.58 -16.05 12.44
C GLY A 64 -5.63 -17.05 11.94
N ALA A 65 -5.21 -18.10 11.23
CA ALA A 65 -6.09 -19.15 10.74
C ALA A 65 -6.17 -20.33 11.71
N THR A 66 -7.32 -20.99 11.74
CA THR A 66 -7.52 -22.26 12.48
C THR A 66 -7.43 -23.45 11.54
N THR A 67 -6.79 -24.52 11.98
CA THR A 67 -6.66 -25.75 11.19
C THR A 67 -7.40 -26.91 11.84
N LYS A 68 -8.10 -27.72 11.03
CA LYS A 68 -8.76 -28.96 11.46
C LYS A 68 -8.27 -30.12 10.62
N TRP A 69 -7.80 -31.19 11.26
CA TRP A 69 -7.34 -32.40 10.61
C TRP A 69 -8.40 -33.52 10.65
N SER A 70 -8.62 -34.17 9.54
CA SER A 70 -9.45 -35.39 9.43
C SER A 70 -8.56 -36.58 8.98
N GLY A 71 -8.17 -37.44 9.91
CA GLY A 71 -7.34 -38.60 9.59
C GLY A 71 -8.03 -39.60 8.66
N LYS A 72 -9.37 -39.74 8.75
CA LYS A 72 -10.16 -40.63 7.88
C LYS A 72 -10.11 -40.19 6.41
N LEU A 73 -10.15 -38.91 6.16
CA LEU A 73 -10.16 -38.32 4.81
C LEU A 73 -8.76 -37.91 4.35
N LYS A 74 -7.75 -37.97 5.22
CA LYS A 74 -6.41 -37.37 4.99
C LYS A 74 -6.51 -35.89 4.53
N GLN A 75 -7.43 -35.17 5.16
CA GLN A 75 -7.83 -33.84 4.76
C GLN A 75 -7.53 -32.82 5.87
N ILE A 76 -7.06 -31.64 5.47
CA ILE A 76 -6.97 -30.46 6.32
C ILE A 76 -7.99 -29.45 5.86
N THR A 77 -8.70 -28.87 6.82
CA THR A 77 -9.54 -27.69 6.60
C THR A 77 -8.91 -26.52 7.34
N ILE A 78 -8.67 -25.42 6.64
CA ILE A 78 -8.10 -24.18 7.17
C ILE A 78 -9.20 -23.11 7.10
N LEU A 79 -9.40 -22.39 8.19
CA LEU A 79 -10.41 -21.35 8.31
C LEU A 79 -9.73 -20.04 8.67
N LEU A 80 -9.91 -19.00 7.86
CA LEU A 80 -9.46 -17.64 8.12
C LEU A 80 -10.60 -16.66 7.77
N ASN A 81 -11.15 -15.99 8.77
CA ASN A 81 -12.31 -15.10 8.61
C ASN A 81 -13.49 -15.81 7.91
N ARG A 82 -13.77 -15.48 6.63
CA ARG A 82 -14.79 -16.14 5.80
C ARG A 82 -14.22 -17.16 4.82
N ASP A 83 -12.90 -17.28 4.75
CA ASP A 83 -12.25 -18.18 3.80
C ASP A 83 -12.14 -19.58 4.35
N ILE A 84 -12.46 -20.55 3.49
CA ILE A 84 -12.36 -21.97 3.77
C ILE A 84 -11.44 -22.59 2.73
N ILE A 85 -10.30 -23.14 3.19
CA ILE A 85 -9.34 -23.84 2.36
C ILE A 85 -9.37 -25.31 2.74
N ILE A 86 -9.60 -26.20 1.76
CA ILE A 86 -9.60 -27.65 1.94
C ILE A 86 -8.44 -28.22 1.13
N LEU A 87 -7.57 -28.98 1.81
CA LEU A 87 -6.37 -29.55 1.27
C LEU A 87 -6.30 -31.04 1.61
N MET A 88 -5.89 -31.87 0.68
CA MET A 88 -5.68 -33.32 0.91
C MET A 88 -4.20 -33.69 0.84
N ILE A 89 -3.78 -34.61 1.66
CA ILE A 89 -2.39 -35.16 1.62
C ILE A 89 -2.16 -35.86 0.30
N GLY A 90 -1.09 -35.52 -0.37
CA GLY A 90 -0.66 -36.06 -1.66
C GLY A 90 -1.15 -35.27 -2.86
N ASP A 91 -2.13 -34.36 -2.69
CA ASP A 91 -2.66 -33.54 -3.79
C ASP A 91 -1.79 -32.32 -4.03
N ASN A 92 -1.78 -31.86 -5.28
CA ASN A 92 -1.18 -30.61 -5.75
C ASN A 92 -2.22 -29.50 -6.01
N HIS A 93 -3.40 -29.64 -5.41
CA HIS A 93 -4.46 -28.65 -5.49
C HIS A 93 -5.23 -28.56 -4.17
N ALA A 94 -5.93 -27.47 -3.99
CA ALA A 94 -6.84 -27.24 -2.87
C ALA A 94 -8.17 -26.68 -3.37
N LEU A 95 -9.19 -26.72 -2.53
CA LEU A 95 -10.42 -25.98 -2.72
C LEU A 95 -10.36 -24.72 -1.86
N VAL A 96 -10.30 -23.56 -2.48
CA VAL A 96 -10.37 -22.25 -1.80
C VAL A 96 -11.79 -21.70 -2.04
N ASN A 97 -12.60 -21.64 -0.99
CA ASN A 97 -14.01 -21.23 -1.09
C ASN A 97 -14.79 -22.05 -2.13
N GLY A 98 -14.51 -23.34 -2.20
CA GLY A 98 -15.14 -24.27 -3.16
C GLY A 98 -14.57 -24.23 -4.58
N LYS A 99 -13.64 -23.33 -4.89
CA LYS A 99 -12.95 -23.26 -6.19
C LYS A 99 -11.62 -24.00 -6.14
N ARG A 100 -11.34 -24.80 -7.17
CA ARG A 100 -10.06 -25.49 -7.30
C ARG A 100 -8.94 -24.49 -7.59
N VAL A 101 -7.86 -24.59 -6.82
CA VAL A 101 -6.61 -23.85 -6.98
C VAL A 101 -5.47 -24.86 -7.03
N ASP A 102 -4.79 -24.93 -8.15
CA ASP A 102 -3.61 -25.80 -8.34
C ASP A 102 -2.36 -25.08 -7.81
N PHE A 103 -1.40 -25.82 -7.27
CA PHE A 103 -0.13 -25.30 -6.78
C PHE A 103 1.03 -26.25 -7.07
N GLU A 104 2.24 -25.72 -7.09
CA GLU A 104 3.44 -26.51 -7.28
C GLU A 104 3.72 -27.37 -6.05
N GLY A 105 4.14 -28.63 -6.27
CA GLY A 105 4.39 -29.60 -5.21
C GLY A 105 3.11 -30.26 -4.70
N SER A 106 3.16 -30.81 -3.49
CA SER A 106 2.01 -31.42 -2.84
C SER A 106 2.10 -31.29 -1.32
N ALA A 107 0.95 -31.36 -0.65
CA ALA A 107 0.93 -31.49 0.80
C ALA A 107 1.42 -32.88 1.20
N VAL A 108 2.35 -32.99 2.14
CA VAL A 108 2.91 -34.26 2.59
C VAL A 108 2.83 -34.38 4.11
N LEU A 109 2.74 -35.63 4.59
CA LEU A 109 2.83 -35.92 6.02
C LEU A 109 4.28 -36.33 6.35
N LYS A 110 4.91 -35.60 7.28
CA LYS A 110 6.28 -35.86 7.74
C LYS A 110 6.31 -35.80 9.27
N ASN A 111 6.74 -36.86 9.93
CA ASN A 111 6.82 -36.96 11.39
C ASN A 111 5.54 -36.53 12.13
N GLY A 112 4.37 -36.85 11.57
CA GLY A 112 3.07 -36.50 12.15
C GLY A 112 2.62 -35.04 11.87
N ARG A 113 3.41 -34.24 11.16
CA ARG A 113 3.07 -32.87 10.74
C ARG A 113 2.75 -32.80 9.25
N THR A 114 1.74 -32.04 8.91
CA THR A 114 1.45 -31.74 7.52
C THR A 114 2.37 -30.62 7.05
N MET A 115 3.20 -30.97 6.06
CA MET A 115 4.08 -30.03 5.38
C MET A 115 3.43 -29.56 4.09
N VAL A 116 3.46 -28.27 3.84
CA VAL A 116 2.89 -27.65 2.64
C VAL A 116 3.87 -26.67 2.01
N PRO A 117 3.81 -26.45 0.69
CA PRO A 117 4.55 -25.36 0.07
C PRO A 117 4.17 -24.01 0.69
N LEU A 118 5.15 -23.30 1.25
CA LEU A 118 4.90 -22.07 1.99
C LEU A 118 4.22 -21.00 1.14
N ARG A 119 4.66 -20.86 -0.11
CA ARG A 119 4.06 -19.88 -1.03
C ARG A 119 2.57 -20.14 -1.21
N PHE A 120 2.18 -21.36 -1.51
CA PHE A 120 0.76 -21.72 -1.67
C PHE A 120 -0.07 -21.33 -0.45
N ILE A 121 0.34 -21.78 0.75
CA ILE A 121 -0.48 -21.52 1.95
C ILE A 121 -0.54 -20.02 2.30
N SER A 122 0.55 -19.32 2.09
CA SER A 122 0.58 -17.89 2.34
C SER A 122 -0.32 -17.11 1.37
N GLU A 123 -0.24 -17.42 0.08
CA GLU A 123 -1.11 -16.80 -0.94
C GLU A 123 -2.59 -17.16 -0.71
N ALA A 124 -2.88 -18.44 -0.38
CA ALA A 124 -4.24 -18.89 -0.08
C ALA A 124 -4.82 -18.22 1.19
N LEU A 125 -3.98 -17.77 2.10
CA LEU A 125 -4.32 -16.98 3.28
C LEU A 125 -4.07 -15.47 3.08
N HIS A 126 -3.95 -15.03 1.84
CA HIS A 126 -3.75 -13.62 1.45
C HIS A 126 -2.47 -12.99 2.02
N ALA A 127 -1.43 -13.77 2.28
CA ALA A 127 -0.14 -13.28 2.75
C ALA A 127 0.87 -13.15 1.59
N ILE A 128 1.79 -12.19 1.72
CA ILE A 128 2.90 -11.99 0.78
C ILE A 128 4.12 -12.77 1.29
N VAL A 129 4.82 -13.45 0.38
CA VAL A 129 6.04 -14.19 0.70
C VAL A 129 7.24 -13.54 0.03
N ASP A 130 8.26 -13.21 0.82
CA ASP A 130 9.56 -12.75 0.35
C ASP A 130 10.66 -13.68 0.83
N TRP A 131 11.57 -14.10 -0.08
CA TRP A 131 12.71 -14.93 0.25
C TRP A 131 13.99 -14.11 0.29
N GLN A 132 14.71 -14.15 1.40
CA GLN A 132 15.98 -13.47 1.62
C GLN A 132 17.13 -14.52 1.67
N PRO A 133 17.76 -14.84 0.53
CA PRO A 133 18.75 -15.92 0.45
C PRO A 133 19.95 -15.74 1.39
N SER A 134 20.42 -14.49 1.55
CA SER A 134 21.57 -14.17 2.41
C SER A 134 21.33 -14.46 3.89
N LEU A 135 20.07 -14.48 4.33
CA LEU A 135 19.65 -14.73 5.72
C LEU A 135 19.02 -16.11 5.91
N ASN A 136 18.84 -16.87 4.83
CA ASN A 136 18.05 -18.10 4.79
C ASN A 136 16.66 -17.92 5.43
N LEU A 137 16.07 -16.74 5.22
CA LEU A 137 14.84 -16.31 5.86
C LEU A 137 13.72 -16.14 4.84
N VAL A 138 12.59 -16.79 5.11
CA VAL A 138 11.33 -16.49 4.44
C VAL A 138 10.53 -15.54 5.31
N SER A 139 10.27 -14.35 4.79
CA SER A 139 9.38 -13.37 5.42
C SER A 139 7.98 -13.53 4.84
N VAL A 140 7.04 -13.91 5.69
CA VAL A 140 5.62 -13.95 5.38
C VAL A 140 5.01 -12.70 6.01
N MET A 141 4.43 -11.88 5.19
CA MET A 141 3.67 -10.73 5.66
C MET A 141 2.19 -11.09 5.51
N THR A 142 1.49 -11.18 6.65
CA THR A 142 0.03 -11.27 6.58
C THR A 142 -0.43 -10.11 5.72
N SER A 143 -1.43 -10.30 4.92
CA SER A 143 -2.13 -9.15 4.40
C SER A 143 -2.78 -8.46 5.59
N VAL A 144 -2.04 -7.63 6.29
CA VAL A 144 -2.63 -6.38 6.77
C VAL A 144 -3.37 -5.89 5.56
N ALA A 145 -4.67 -5.72 5.66
CA ALA A 145 -5.52 -5.34 4.55
C ALA A 145 -4.72 -4.33 3.72
N ARG A 146 -4.44 -4.67 2.45
CA ARG A 146 -3.55 -3.83 1.63
C ARG A 146 -3.98 -2.41 1.88
N ALA A 147 -3.06 -1.54 2.27
CA ALA A 147 -3.45 -0.17 2.54
C ALA A 147 -4.33 0.31 1.39
N PRO A 148 -5.51 0.86 1.63
CA PRO A 148 -6.32 1.44 0.57
C PRO A 148 -5.42 2.28 -0.32
N LYS A 149 -5.62 2.23 -1.62
CA LYS A 149 -4.79 2.96 -2.57
C LYS A 149 -5.67 3.86 -3.43
N GLY A 150 -5.29 5.12 -3.50
CA GLY A 150 -5.83 6.08 -4.45
C GLY A 150 -4.90 6.30 -5.64
N THR A 151 -5.43 6.88 -6.72
CA THR A 151 -4.62 7.39 -7.84
C THR A 151 -5.35 8.51 -8.58
N TRP A 152 -4.59 9.43 -9.18
CA TRP A 152 -5.11 10.51 -9.99
C TRP A 152 -5.22 10.09 -11.45
N ILE A 153 -6.32 10.46 -12.10
CA ILE A 153 -6.48 10.41 -13.55
C ILE A 153 -6.67 11.85 -14.03
N TRP A 154 -5.61 12.43 -14.56
CA TRP A 154 -5.57 13.83 -15.01
C TRP A 154 -6.16 14.06 -16.42
N ASP A 155 -6.20 13.03 -17.26
CA ASP A 155 -6.77 13.11 -18.59
C ASP A 155 -8.01 12.22 -18.69
N SER A 156 -9.18 12.81 -18.49
CA SER A 156 -10.46 12.10 -18.56
C SER A 156 -10.81 11.60 -19.98
N ASN A 157 -10.11 12.05 -21.02
CA ASN A 157 -10.32 11.52 -22.37
C ASN A 157 -9.97 10.05 -22.49
N ILE A 158 -9.12 9.52 -21.62
CA ILE A 158 -8.80 8.10 -21.53
C ILE A 158 -10.07 7.24 -21.31
N LEU A 159 -11.10 7.80 -20.65
CA LEU A 159 -12.37 7.10 -20.42
C LEU A 159 -13.14 6.78 -21.68
N LYS A 160 -12.89 7.49 -22.77
CA LYS A 160 -13.55 7.25 -24.07
C LYS A 160 -13.16 5.91 -24.70
N GLN A 161 -11.99 5.35 -24.32
CA GLN A 161 -11.42 4.18 -24.97
C GLN A 161 -11.03 3.04 -24.02
N ASP A 162 -10.60 3.34 -22.78
CA ASP A 162 -9.85 2.40 -21.95
C ASP A 162 -10.50 2.09 -20.58
N GLN A 163 -11.81 2.33 -20.40
CA GLN A 163 -12.49 2.11 -19.11
C GLN A 163 -12.18 0.73 -18.50
N ASP A 164 -12.33 -0.34 -19.30
CA ASP A 164 -12.13 -1.70 -18.80
C ASP A 164 -10.67 -2.00 -18.45
N LYS A 165 -9.72 -1.38 -19.13
CA LYS A 165 -8.28 -1.48 -18.78
C LYS A 165 -7.97 -0.76 -17.48
N ILE A 166 -8.58 0.42 -17.26
CA ILE A 166 -8.42 1.18 -16.01
C ILE A 166 -8.96 0.36 -14.84
N ILE A 167 -10.18 -0.16 -14.96
CA ILE A 167 -10.81 -0.98 -13.92
C ILE A 167 -10.02 -2.26 -13.65
N SER A 168 -9.54 -2.93 -14.71
CA SER A 168 -8.71 -4.13 -14.56
C SER A 168 -7.40 -3.83 -13.83
N PHE A 169 -6.73 -2.74 -14.18
CA PHE A 169 -5.52 -2.29 -13.48
C PHE A 169 -5.81 -1.95 -12.02
N ALA A 170 -6.90 -1.21 -11.77
CA ALA A 170 -7.30 -0.82 -10.42
C ALA A 170 -7.53 -2.05 -9.53
N ARG A 171 -8.23 -3.07 -10.06
CA ARG A 171 -8.44 -4.33 -9.35
C ARG A 171 -7.14 -5.07 -9.05
N ILE A 172 -6.23 -5.18 -10.03
CA ILE A 172 -4.93 -5.86 -9.88
C ILE A 172 -4.07 -5.16 -8.83
N LYS A 173 -4.04 -3.82 -8.84
CA LYS A 173 -3.23 -3.02 -7.92
C LYS A 173 -3.89 -2.77 -6.56
N GLY A 174 -5.15 -3.16 -6.39
CA GLY A 174 -5.91 -2.94 -5.16
C GLY A 174 -6.25 -1.47 -4.94
N ILE A 175 -6.56 -0.75 -6.03
CA ILE A 175 -7.01 0.65 -5.97
C ILE A 175 -8.44 0.68 -5.44
N THR A 176 -8.68 1.50 -4.46
CA THR A 176 -10.00 1.72 -3.82
C THR A 176 -10.57 3.08 -4.14
N ASP A 177 -9.74 4.02 -4.57
CA ASP A 177 -10.13 5.41 -4.81
C ASP A 177 -9.49 5.94 -6.10
N ILE A 178 -10.27 6.59 -6.93
CA ILE A 178 -9.81 7.28 -8.15
C ILE A 178 -10.18 8.75 -8.06
N TYR A 179 -9.19 9.63 -8.14
CA TYR A 179 -9.35 11.07 -8.23
C TYR A 179 -9.35 11.43 -9.71
N LEU A 180 -10.56 11.64 -10.25
CA LEU A 180 -10.78 11.79 -11.68
C LEU A 180 -10.99 13.26 -12.05
N GLN A 181 -10.07 13.83 -12.82
CA GLN A 181 -10.25 15.19 -13.31
C GLN A 181 -11.52 15.33 -14.13
N VAL A 182 -12.30 16.36 -13.83
CA VAL A 182 -13.54 16.67 -14.55
C VAL A 182 -13.23 17.59 -15.72
N ASP A 183 -13.44 17.08 -16.92
CA ASP A 183 -13.51 17.86 -18.17
C ASP A 183 -14.96 17.97 -18.58
N ARG A 184 -15.51 19.19 -18.60
CA ARG A 184 -16.94 19.45 -18.89
C ARG A 184 -17.30 19.32 -20.36
N ASP A 185 -16.29 19.18 -21.22
CA ASP A 185 -16.48 18.92 -22.66
C ASP A 185 -16.66 17.41 -22.95
N ILE A 186 -16.47 16.57 -21.95
CA ILE A 186 -16.75 15.14 -22.03
C ILE A 186 -18.24 14.90 -21.73
N ASP A 187 -18.88 14.08 -22.57
CA ASP A 187 -20.27 13.66 -22.37
C ASP A 187 -20.45 13.02 -20.98
N PRO A 188 -21.38 13.54 -20.14
CA PRO A 188 -21.67 12.98 -18.81
C PRO A 188 -21.95 11.46 -18.82
N ALA A 189 -22.48 10.90 -19.90
CA ALA A 189 -22.71 9.48 -20.04
C ALA A 189 -21.43 8.63 -20.00
N ILE A 190 -20.28 9.21 -20.38
CA ILE A 190 -18.96 8.56 -20.27
C ILE A 190 -18.53 8.43 -18.81
N TYR A 191 -18.70 9.48 -18.01
CA TYR A 191 -18.50 9.44 -16.56
C TYR A 191 -19.45 8.44 -15.90
N GLU A 192 -20.73 8.45 -16.27
CA GLU A 192 -21.74 7.52 -15.75
C GLU A 192 -21.32 6.06 -15.97
N GLY A 193 -20.94 5.70 -17.19
CA GLY A 193 -20.48 4.36 -17.52
C GLY A 193 -19.24 3.93 -16.73
N PHE A 194 -18.27 4.81 -16.60
CA PHE A 194 -17.04 4.54 -15.85
C PHE A 194 -17.29 4.40 -14.35
N ILE A 195 -17.99 5.35 -13.74
CA ILE A 195 -18.25 5.35 -12.29
C ILE A 195 -19.07 4.13 -11.89
N ARG A 196 -20.07 3.74 -12.69
CA ARG A 196 -20.85 2.53 -12.46
C ARG A 196 -19.96 1.28 -12.44
N LYS A 197 -19.04 1.14 -13.40
CA LYS A 197 -18.07 0.04 -13.45
C LYS A 197 -17.13 0.09 -12.24
N ALA A 198 -16.59 1.25 -11.89
CA ALA A 198 -15.71 1.43 -10.74
C ALA A 198 -16.40 1.00 -9.44
N LYS A 199 -17.62 1.49 -9.20
CA LYS A 199 -18.39 1.14 -8.00
C LYS A 199 -18.77 -0.33 -7.93
N SER A 200 -19.05 -1.00 -9.05
CA SER A 200 -19.31 -2.44 -9.06
C SER A 200 -18.11 -3.28 -8.61
N GLU A 201 -16.91 -2.73 -8.70
CA GLU A 201 -15.65 -3.33 -8.19
C GLU A 201 -15.25 -2.78 -6.81
N GLY A 202 -16.10 -1.98 -6.16
CA GLY A 202 -15.84 -1.38 -4.85
C GLY A 202 -14.93 -0.16 -4.88
N ILE A 203 -14.70 0.43 -6.06
CA ILE A 203 -13.82 1.59 -6.25
C ILE A 203 -14.65 2.87 -6.17
N GLN A 204 -14.25 3.78 -5.29
CA GLN A 204 -14.84 5.12 -5.20
C GLN A 204 -14.22 6.04 -6.25
N VAL A 205 -15.02 6.96 -6.77
CA VAL A 205 -14.53 7.97 -7.73
C VAL A 205 -14.87 9.35 -7.21
N GLU A 206 -13.86 10.17 -6.94
CA GLU A 206 -13.99 11.55 -6.56
C GLU A 206 -13.77 12.45 -7.77
N ALA A 207 -14.57 13.50 -7.89
CA ALA A 207 -14.39 14.50 -8.92
C ALA A 207 -13.22 15.42 -8.55
N LEU A 208 -12.19 15.43 -9.37
CA LEU A 208 -10.96 16.20 -9.17
C LEU A 208 -10.96 17.47 -10.00
N GLU A 209 -10.57 18.56 -9.38
CA GLU A 209 -10.21 19.82 -10.07
C GLU A 209 -9.32 20.66 -9.15
N GLY A 210 -8.52 21.50 -9.75
CA GLY A 210 -7.66 22.42 -9.01
C GLY A 210 -6.54 22.97 -9.88
N ARG A 211 -6.05 24.13 -9.48
CA ARG A 211 -4.89 24.80 -10.09
C ARG A 211 -4.28 25.74 -9.06
N PRO A 212 -3.00 26.07 -9.14
CA PRO A 212 -2.38 27.04 -8.24
C PRO A 212 -3.14 28.37 -8.16
N GLU A 213 -3.65 28.86 -9.31
CA GLU A 213 -4.38 30.13 -9.41
C GLU A 213 -5.72 30.12 -8.66
N TRP A 214 -6.27 28.93 -8.35
CA TRP A 214 -7.48 28.82 -7.54
C TRP A 214 -7.25 29.25 -6.08
N ALA A 215 -6.03 29.55 -5.71
CA ALA A 215 -5.73 30.24 -4.46
C ALA A 215 -6.16 31.71 -4.47
N TYR A 216 -6.29 32.37 -5.65
CA TYR A 216 -6.74 33.76 -5.71
C TYR A 216 -8.26 33.90 -5.51
N ARG A 217 -8.70 34.96 -4.80
CA ARG A 217 -10.13 35.25 -4.63
C ARG A 217 -10.88 35.45 -5.95
N SER A 218 -10.20 35.92 -6.99
CA SER A 218 -10.79 36.08 -8.35
C SER A 218 -11.23 34.73 -8.97
N LYS A 219 -10.84 33.59 -8.39
CA LYS A 219 -11.18 32.24 -8.87
C LYS A 219 -12.35 31.58 -8.15
N GLN A 220 -13.03 32.32 -7.27
CA GLN A 220 -14.18 31.78 -6.53
C GLN A 220 -15.31 31.32 -7.44
N GLU A 221 -15.55 32.03 -8.55
CA GLU A 221 -16.56 31.60 -9.53
C GLU A 221 -16.22 30.28 -10.21
N ASP A 222 -14.94 30.04 -10.52
CA ASP A 222 -14.49 28.78 -11.13
C ASP A 222 -14.71 27.59 -10.16
N ILE A 223 -14.40 27.79 -8.87
CA ILE A 223 -14.64 26.84 -7.80
C ILE A 223 -16.14 26.51 -7.67
N GLN A 224 -16.98 27.56 -7.63
CA GLN A 224 -18.43 27.38 -7.53
C GLN A 224 -19.01 26.66 -8.74
N LYS A 225 -18.55 26.97 -9.95
CA LYS A 225 -18.98 26.26 -11.18
C LYS A 225 -18.62 24.79 -11.15
N PHE A 226 -17.44 24.42 -10.63
CA PHE A 226 -17.05 23.03 -10.48
C PHE A 226 -17.96 22.29 -9.49
N ILE A 227 -18.13 22.85 -8.29
CA ILE A 227 -19.00 22.24 -7.26
C ILE A 227 -20.44 22.09 -7.76
N ALA A 228 -20.97 23.14 -8.42
CA ALA A 228 -22.33 23.11 -8.95
C ALA A 228 -22.49 22.05 -10.04
N TRP A 229 -21.50 21.90 -10.94
CA TRP A 229 -21.53 20.90 -11.99
C TRP A 229 -21.57 19.47 -11.40
N VAL A 230 -20.71 19.16 -10.41
CA VAL A 230 -20.71 17.81 -9.79
C VAL A 230 -22.03 17.55 -9.06
N LYS A 231 -22.59 18.53 -8.36
CA LYS A 231 -23.88 18.37 -7.71
C LYS A 231 -25.01 18.12 -8.72
N ALA A 232 -25.03 18.87 -9.83
CA ALA A 232 -26.01 18.68 -10.90
C ALA A 232 -25.87 17.30 -11.57
N TYR A 233 -24.64 16.87 -11.85
CA TYR A 233 -24.36 15.56 -12.37
C TYR A 233 -24.87 14.46 -11.42
N ASN A 234 -24.51 14.51 -10.14
CA ASN A 234 -24.93 13.52 -9.15
C ASN A 234 -26.46 13.48 -8.97
N ALA A 235 -27.13 14.63 -9.11
CA ALA A 235 -28.59 14.71 -9.07
C ALA A 235 -29.27 14.07 -10.30
N ALA A 236 -28.59 14.05 -11.45
CA ALA A 236 -29.10 13.52 -12.70
C ALA A 236 -28.90 12.00 -12.85
N VAL A 237 -27.91 11.43 -12.16
CA VAL A 237 -27.58 9.99 -12.21
C VAL A 237 -27.99 9.28 -10.92
N GLY A 238 -28.07 7.94 -10.95
CA GLY A 238 -28.32 7.16 -9.74
C GLY A 238 -27.11 7.06 -8.82
N PRO A 239 -27.29 6.62 -7.56
CA PRO A 239 -26.20 6.50 -6.58
C PRO A 239 -25.04 5.63 -7.05
N GLU A 240 -25.31 4.65 -7.92
CA GLU A 240 -24.32 3.73 -8.48
C GLU A 240 -23.40 4.38 -9.53
N ALA A 241 -23.74 5.58 -10.01
CA ALA A 241 -22.95 6.33 -10.99
C ALA A 241 -22.52 7.72 -10.53
N SER A 242 -22.87 8.09 -9.29
CA SER A 242 -22.53 9.40 -8.70
C SER A 242 -21.06 9.44 -8.27
N PHE A 243 -20.40 10.58 -8.39
CA PHE A 243 -19.14 10.84 -7.71
C PHE A 243 -19.34 10.71 -6.19
N SER A 244 -18.39 10.08 -5.51
CA SER A 244 -18.39 9.89 -4.05
C SER A 244 -17.94 11.13 -3.29
N GLY A 245 -17.20 12.02 -3.95
CA GLY A 245 -16.63 13.19 -3.32
C GLY A 245 -16.14 14.24 -4.31
N LEU A 246 -15.63 15.31 -3.74
CA LEU A 246 -14.89 16.37 -4.42
C LEU A 246 -13.45 16.36 -3.94
N HIS A 247 -12.53 16.37 -4.86
CA HIS A 247 -11.10 16.39 -4.61
C HIS A 247 -10.50 17.68 -5.18
N PHE A 248 -9.81 18.45 -4.34
CA PHE A 248 -9.25 19.73 -4.74
C PHE A 248 -7.73 19.70 -4.65
N ASP A 249 -7.08 19.99 -5.77
CA ASP A 249 -5.63 20.18 -5.86
C ASP A 249 -5.30 21.66 -6.12
N ILE A 250 -5.21 22.42 -5.03
CA ILE A 250 -4.92 23.85 -5.05
C ILE A 250 -3.60 24.11 -4.36
N GLU A 251 -2.56 24.38 -5.14
CA GLU A 251 -1.17 24.46 -4.70
C GLU A 251 -0.65 25.93 -4.69
N PRO A 252 -1.04 26.76 -3.70
CA PRO A 252 -0.67 28.19 -3.68
C PRO A 252 0.84 28.43 -3.67
N TYR A 253 1.63 27.47 -3.15
CA TYR A 253 3.08 27.53 -3.10
C TYR A 253 3.76 27.37 -4.46
N ALA A 254 3.04 26.93 -5.49
CA ALA A 254 3.53 26.92 -6.87
C ALA A 254 3.42 28.32 -7.55
N LEU A 255 2.70 29.26 -6.95
CA LEU A 255 2.63 30.64 -7.44
C LEU A 255 3.92 31.41 -7.16
N SER A 256 4.35 32.23 -8.11
CA SER A 256 5.55 33.07 -7.96
C SER A 256 5.44 34.07 -6.81
N GLU A 257 4.24 34.47 -6.44
CA GLU A 257 3.92 35.42 -5.36
C GLU A 257 4.12 34.76 -3.97
N TRP A 258 4.04 33.46 -3.86
CA TRP A 258 4.22 32.74 -2.58
C TRP A 258 5.56 33.08 -1.90
N THR A 259 6.62 33.20 -2.68
CA THR A 259 7.95 33.55 -2.14
C THR A 259 8.08 35.03 -1.77
N LYS A 260 7.20 35.90 -2.29
CA LYS A 260 7.24 37.35 -2.07
C LYS A 260 6.30 37.80 -0.94
N ASP A 261 5.09 37.23 -0.92
CA ASP A 261 4.04 37.58 0.04
C ASP A 261 3.14 36.35 0.27
N ASN A 262 3.68 35.34 0.95
CA ASN A 262 2.92 34.12 1.25
C ASN A 262 1.73 34.39 2.19
N LYS A 263 1.78 35.45 3.00
CA LYS A 263 0.69 35.77 3.92
C LYS A 263 -0.59 36.14 3.16
N THR A 264 -0.49 37.07 2.20
CA THR A 264 -1.65 37.47 1.38
C THR A 264 -2.19 36.31 0.56
N ILE A 265 -1.31 35.51 -0.05
CA ILE A 265 -1.73 34.31 -0.81
C ILE A 265 -2.42 33.31 0.11
N LEU A 266 -1.88 33.06 1.30
CA LEU A 266 -2.46 32.16 2.29
C LEU A 266 -3.86 32.64 2.72
N GLU A 267 -4.04 33.93 2.99
CA GLU A 267 -5.34 34.53 3.33
C GLU A 267 -6.36 34.38 2.18
N CYS A 268 -5.94 34.58 0.93
CA CYS A 268 -6.79 34.36 -0.23
C CYS A 268 -7.20 32.89 -0.38
N TRP A 269 -6.25 31.98 -0.23
CA TRP A 269 -6.51 30.54 -0.26
C TRP A 269 -7.48 30.12 0.85
N MET A 270 -7.28 30.61 2.07
CA MET A 270 -8.19 30.33 3.19
C MET A 270 -9.63 30.82 2.92
N ASP A 271 -9.80 31.96 2.25
CA ASP A 271 -11.14 32.43 1.88
C ASP A 271 -11.80 31.51 0.85
N ASN A 272 -11.03 30.97 -0.10
CA ASN A 272 -11.52 30.00 -1.08
C ASN A 272 -11.82 28.65 -0.44
N LEU A 273 -11.00 28.21 0.52
CA LEU A 273 -11.29 26.98 1.31
C LEU A 273 -12.56 27.13 2.16
N ARG A 274 -12.82 28.31 2.76
CA ARG A 274 -14.09 28.61 3.43
C ARG A 274 -15.27 28.61 2.47
N LEU A 275 -15.07 29.09 1.24
CA LEU A 275 -16.09 29.01 0.20
C LEU A 275 -16.40 27.54 -0.14
N ILE A 276 -15.38 26.70 -0.34
CA ILE A 276 -15.57 25.26 -0.59
C ILE A 276 -16.34 24.62 0.57
N GLU A 277 -15.93 24.85 1.82
CA GLU A 277 -16.64 24.35 3.00
C GLU A 277 -18.12 24.75 3.00
N LYS A 278 -18.40 26.03 2.73
CA LYS A 278 -19.76 26.58 2.68
C LYS A 278 -20.59 25.94 1.56
N GLU A 279 -20.05 25.88 0.35
CA GLU A 279 -20.77 25.39 -0.82
C GLU A 279 -21.00 23.86 -0.78
N THR A 280 -20.16 23.11 -0.04
CA THR A 280 -20.28 21.64 0.07
C THR A 280 -21.03 21.17 1.31
N LYS A 281 -21.33 22.08 2.23
CA LYS A 281 -22.03 21.75 3.47
C LYS A 281 -23.36 21.04 3.22
N GLY A 282 -23.55 19.87 3.82
CA GLY A 282 -24.78 19.09 3.71
C GLY A 282 -24.97 18.39 2.37
N SER A 283 -23.97 18.38 1.48
CA SER A 283 -24.06 17.67 0.19
C SER A 283 -23.97 16.16 0.30
N GLY A 284 -23.43 15.62 1.40
CA GLY A 284 -23.12 14.20 1.56
C GLY A 284 -21.88 13.74 0.77
N LEU A 285 -21.18 14.66 0.09
CA LEU A 285 -19.93 14.36 -0.63
C LEU A 285 -18.76 14.34 0.35
N ASN A 286 -17.83 13.42 0.15
CA ASN A 286 -16.51 13.47 0.79
C ASN A 286 -15.70 14.61 0.20
N ILE A 287 -15.05 15.43 1.04
CA ILE A 287 -14.25 16.56 0.58
C ILE A 287 -12.78 16.29 0.94
N ALA A 288 -11.97 16.08 -0.09
CA ALA A 288 -10.54 15.84 0.01
C ALA A 288 -9.73 17.01 -0.56
N ILE A 289 -8.62 17.35 0.08
CA ILE A 289 -7.73 18.42 -0.36
C ILE A 289 -6.30 17.90 -0.44
N ASP A 290 -5.65 18.07 -1.58
CA ASP A 290 -4.21 17.84 -1.74
C ASP A 290 -3.42 18.94 -1.03
N VAL A 291 -2.43 18.51 -0.24
CA VAL A 291 -1.58 19.43 0.52
C VAL A 291 -0.14 18.91 0.61
N PRO A 292 0.87 19.78 0.70
CA PRO A 292 2.23 19.34 0.90
C PRO A 292 2.42 18.76 2.32
N PHE A 293 3.28 17.77 2.47
CA PHE A 293 3.54 17.10 3.76
C PHE A 293 4.07 18.04 4.85
N TRP A 294 4.63 19.18 4.47
CA TRP A 294 5.17 20.20 5.38
C TRP A 294 4.14 21.27 5.77
N LEU A 295 2.87 21.17 5.36
CA LEU A 295 1.84 22.18 5.64
C LEU A 295 1.64 22.43 7.16
N ASN A 296 1.92 21.42 7.99
CA ASN A 296 1.88 21.57 9.44
C ASN A 296 2.91 22.56 10.01
N THR A 297 3.90 22.96 9.22
CA THR A 297 4.89 23.97 9.61
C THR A 297 4.46 25.40 9.32
N ILE A 298 3.36 25.57 8.60
CA ILE A 298 2.76 26.87 8.28
C ILE A 298 1.64 27.15 9.27
N ASN A 299 1.73 28.23 10.01
CA ASN A 299 0.66 28.64 10.91
C ASN A 299 -0.42 29.44 10.19
N VAL A 300 -1.64 29.31 10.69
CA VAL A 300 -2.76 30.21 10.29
C VAL A 300 -2.38 31.64 10.63
N PRO A 301 -2.57 32.62 9.71
CA PRO A 301 -2.21 34.00 9.97
C PRO A 301 -2.78 34.52 11.30
N GLY A 302 -1.90 35.00 12.17
CA GLY A 302 -2.25 35.55 13.48
C GLY A 302 -2.71 34.51 14.52
N LYS A 303 -2.47 33.21 14.28
CA LYS A 303 -2.81 32.12 15.20
C LYS A 303 -1.59 31.26 15.49
N ASP A 304 -1.64 30.53 16.61
CA ASP A 304 -0.59 29.60 17.06
C ASP A 304 -1.03 28.15 16.84
N TYR A 305 -1.52 27.85 15.65
CA TYR A 305 -1.79 26.49 15.21
C TYR A 305 -1.65 26.35 13.68
N SER A 306 -1.44 25.12 13.22
CA SER A 306 -1.05 24.84 11.85
C SER A 306 -2.20 24.99 10.84
N MET A 307 -1.85 25.26 9.59
CA MET A 307 -2.79 25.26 8.47
C MET A 307 -3.40 23.87 8.25
N SER A 308 -2.62 22.79 8.43
CA SER A 308 -3.15 21.43 8.29
C SER A 308 -4.23 21.14 9.33
N ALA A 309 -4.03 21.52 10.59
CA ALA A 309 -5.05 21.36 11.63
C ALA A 309 -6.32 22.18 11.29
N TRP A 310 -6.15 23.42 10.84
CA TRP A 310 -7.26 24.28 10.43
C TRP A 310 -8.07 23.69 9.25
N MET A 311 -7.39 23.07 8.28
CA MET A 311 -8.05 22.41 7.15
C MET A 311 -8.76 21.13 7.60
N LEU A 312 -8.14 20.34 8.50
CA LEU A 312 -8.74 19.13 9.05
C LEU A 312 -10.03 19.38 9.88
N GLU A 313 -10.20 20.58 10.46
CA GLU A 313 -11.47 20.97 11.09
C GLU A 313 -12.62 21.08 10.08
N LYS A 314 -12.33 21.40 8.83
CA LYS A 314 -13.31 21.76 7.79
C LYS A 314 -13.60 20.63 6.81
N PHE A 315 -12.59 19.86 6.46
CA PHE A 315 -12.65 18.85 5.40
C PHE A 315 -12.57 17.43 5.95
N ASP A 316 -12.96 16.46 5.14
CA ASP A 316 -13.05 15.06 5.56
C ASP A 316 -11.69 14.36 5.47
N CYS A 317 -10.89 14.73 4.47
CA CYS A 317 -9.61 14.11 4.18
C CYS A 317 -8.56 15.12 3.71
N LEU A 318 -7.34 14.98 4.18
CA LEU A 318 -6.17 15.58 3.51
C LEU A 318 -5.38 14.48 2.81
N VAL A 319 -5.01 14.73 1.56
CA VAL A 319 -4.09 13.89 0.82
C VAL A 319 -2.74 14.58 0.83
N ILE A 320 -1.80 14.06 1.61
CA ILE A 320 -0.50 14.70 1.79
C ILE A 320 0.46 14.27 0.70
N MET A 321 0.89 15.20 -0.15
CA MET A 321 1.92 15.00 -1.18
C MET A 321 3.28 14.78 -0.52
N ASN A 322 3.51 13.54 -0.10
CA ASN A 322 4.72 13.11 0.58
C ASN A 322 5.65 12.38 -0.39
N TYR A 323 6.04 13.11 -1.40
CA TYR A 323 6.81 12.60 -2.53
C TYR A 323 8.22 12.18 -2.10
N ARG A 324 8.31 10.90 -1.67
CA ARG A 324 9.54 10.20 -1.29
C ARG A 324 9.46 8.76 -1.77
N ASN A 325 10.58 8.20 -2.16
CA ASN A 325 10.68 6.82 -2.66
C ASN A 325 11.36 5.86 -1.67
N TYR A 326 11.30 6.18 -0.38
CA TYR A 326 11.77 5.32 0.70
C TYR A 326 10.93 5.53 1.96
N ALA A 327 10.65 4.44 2.67
CA ALA A 327 9.75 4.44 3.82
C ALA A 327 10.37 5.11 5.05
N LEU A 328 11.59 4.69 5.42
CA LEU A 328 12.20 4.99 6.72
C LEU A 328 13.33 6.00 6.60
N GLY A 329 13.61 6.72 7.69
CA GLY A 329 14.67 7.71 7.77
C GLY A 329 14.16 9.14 8.03
N SER A 330 15.09 10.08 8.17
CA SER A 330 14.79 11.46 8.63
C SER A 330 13.87 12.27 7.70
N ASN A 331 13.79 11.91 6.43
CA ASN A 331 12.94 12.57 5.43
C ASN A 331 12.18 11.53 4.60
N GLY A 332 11.95 10.34 5.17
CA GLY A 332 11.19 9.27 4.54
C GLY A 332 9.69 9.43 4.70
N ILE A 333 8.93 8.60 3.97
CA ILE A 333 7.46 8.62 3.95
C ILE A 333 6.88 8.65 5.37
N VAL A 334 7.36 7.75 6.24
CA VAL A 334 6.84 7.63 7.63
C VAL A 334 7.06 8.91 8.41
N LYS A 335 8.30 9.42 8.41
CA LYS A 335 8.67 10.59 9.22
C LYS A 335 7.89 11.84 8.81
N ASN A 336 7.73 12.06 7.52
CA ASN A 336 7.05 13.24 6.99
C ASN A 336 5.55 13.22 7.28
N ALA A 337 4.91 12.04 7.24
CA ALA A 337 3.47 11.91 7.48
C ALA A 337 3.06 12.10 8.94
N GLN A 338 3.94 11.84 9.91
CA GLN A 338 3.59 11.71 11.33
C GLN A 338 2.91 12.93 11.94
N ALA A 339 3.30 14.15 11.57
CA ALA A 339 2.75 15.36 12.19
C ALA A 339 1.27 15.52 11.84
N ILE A 340 0.95 15.51 10.55
CA ILE A 340 -0.42 15.69 10.05
C ILE A 340 -1.31 14.50 10.48
N LEU A 341 -0.76 13.27 10.50
CA LEU A 341 -1.49 12.10 11.01
C LEU A 341 -1.90 12.24 12.48
N ARG A 342 -1.04 12.82 13.34
CA ARG A 342 -1.39 13.08 14.75
C ARG A 342 -2.48 14.13 14.89
N GLU A 343 -2.36 15.25 14.16
CA GLU A 343 -3.38 16.30 14.12
C GLU A 343 -4.73 15.69 13.69
N ALA A 344 -4.75 14.95 12.60
CA ALA A 344 -5.95 14.32 12.07
C ALA A 344 -6.54 13.25 13.03
N SER A 345 -5.70 12.47 13.71
CA SER A 345 -6.17 11.49 14.70
C SER A 345 -6.91 12.18 15.85
N THR A 346 -6.39 13.32 16.32
CA THR A 346 -7.04 14.12 17.37
C THR A 346 -8.39 14.65 16.90
N LEU A 347 -8.48 15.07 15.66
CA LEU A 347 -9.69 15.64 15.04
C LEU A 347 -10.65 14.57 14.46
N LYS A 348 -10.27 13.27 14.54
CA LYS A 348 -11.01 12.13 13.96
C LYS A 348 -11.23 12.26 12.45
N LYS A 349 -10.25 12.81 11.76
CA LYS A 349 -10.24 13.03 10.31
C LYS A 349 -9.32 12.04 9.62
N LYS A 350 -9.36 12.00 8.29
CA LYS A 350 -8.57 11.07 7.47
C LYS A 350 -7.40 11.75 6.78
N VAL A 351 -6.33 10.98 6.61
CA VAL A 351 -5.15 11.39 5.86
C VAL A 351 -4.71 10.24 4.96
N VAL A 352 -4.60 10.53 3.68
CA VAL A 352 -3.99 9.66 2.68
C VAL A 352 -2.56 10.16 2.43
N VAL A 353 -1.61 9.24 2.30
CA VAL A 353 -0.20 9.57 2.09
C VAL A 353 0.17 9.33 0.63
N ALA A 354 0.44 10.40 -0.11
CA ALA A 354 0.74 10.31 -1.53
C ALA A 354 2.22 10.13 -1.82
N VAL A 355 2.52 9.36 -2.87
CA VAL A 355 3.86 9.16 -3.42
C VAL A 355 3.87 9.43 -4.91
N GLU A 356 5.05 9.71 -5.48
CA GLU A 356 5.23 10.14 -6.86
C GLU A 356 5.84 9.03 -7.72
N THR A 357 5.35 8.88 -8.95
CA THR A 357 5.88 7.97 -9.96
C THR A 357 6.31 8.66 -11.26
N LEU A 358 6.03 9.96 -11.42
CA LEU A 358 6.57 10.77 -12.51
C LEU A 358 8.03 11.14 -12.28
N GLU A 359 8.75 11.44 -13.36
CA GLU A 359 10.10 11.95 -13.26
C GLU A 359 10.14 13.30 -12.54
N SER A 360 10.93 13.38 -11.47
CA SER A 360 11.04 14.59 -10.67
C SER A 360 12.39 15.28 -10.87
N LYS A 361 12.35 16.60 -11.04
CA LYS A 361 13.55 17.45 -11.09
C LYS A 361 14.07 17.82 -9.69
N GLU A 362 13.33 17.52 -8.63
CA GLU A 362 13.69 17.83 -7.25
C GLU A 362 14.73 16.87 -6.66
N GLY A 363 15.07 15.82 -7.38
CA GLY A 363 16.14 14.90 -7.04
C GLY A 363 15.72 13.42 -6.99
N PRO A 364 16.69 12.50 -6.84
CA PRO A 364 16.46 11.07 -7.03
C PRO A 364 15.67 10.39 -5.90
N ARG A 365 15.44 11.10 -4.79
CA ARG A 365 14.72 10.54 -3.63
C ARG A 365 13.25 10.97 -3.53
N VAL A 366 12.76 11.68 -4.54
CA VAL A 366 11.40 12.25 -4.53
C VAL A 366 10.41 11.29 -5.20
N SER A 367 10.81 10.58 -6.22
CA SER A 367 9.92 9.79 -7.06
C SER A 367 10.40 8.34 -7.22
N PHE A 368 9.46 7.44 -7.43
CA PHE A 368 9.71 6.04 -7.83
C PHE A 368 9.95 5.87 -9.34
N TYR A 369 10.01 6.93 -10.12
CA TYR A 369 10.12 6.91 -11.58
C TYR A 369 11.16 5.93 -12.15
N SER A 370 12.34 5.86 -11.54
CA SER A 370 13.44 4.98 -11.98
C SER A 370 13.41 3.59 -11.31
N MET A 371 12.41 3.30 -10.51
CA MET A 371 12.30 2.07 -9.73
C MET A 371 11.23 1.14 -10.31
N SER A 372 11.31 -0.15 -9.97
CA SER A 372 10.24 -1.08 -10.34
C SER A 372 9.03 -0.95 -9.41
N SER A 373 7.87 -1.38 -9.94
CA SER A 373 6.63 -1.44 -9.15
C SER A 373 6.79 -2.28 -7.87
N GLU A 374 7.61 -3.34 -7.88
CA GLU A 374 7.90 -4.17 -6.72
C GLU A 374 8.65 -3.41 -5.63
N VAL A 375 9.64 -2.59 -6.00
CA VAL A 375 10.38 -1.76 -5.05
C VAL A 375 9.44 -0.75 -4.39
N MET A 376 8.58 -0.10 -5.17
CA MET A 376 7.59 0.81 -4.63
C MET A 376 6.67 0.10 -3.64
N GLU A 377 6.11 -1.06 -3.99
CA GLU A 377 5.22 -1.82 -3.10
C GLU A 377 5.91 -2.23 -1.78
N LYS A 378 7.19 -2.60 -1.82
CA LYS A 378 7.98 -2.89 -0.61
C LYS A 378 8.12 -1.67 0.30
N GLU A 379 8.44 -0.52 -0.25
CA GLU A 379 8.55 0.72 0.52
C GLU A 379 7.19 1.14 1.09
N LEU A 380 6.12 1.06 0.29
CA LEU A 380 4.77 1.35 0.77
C LEU A 380 4.32 0.38 1.87
N GLN A 381 4.64 -0.91 1.76
CA GLN A 381 4.35 -1.88 2.81
C GLN A 381 5.13 -1.58 4.09
N SER A 382 6.42 -1.23 3.97
CA SER A 382 7.25 -0.82 5.10
C SER A 382 6.67 0.43 5.80
N ALA A 383 6.23 1.42 5.02
CA ALA A 383 5.58 2.62 5.55
C ALA A 383 4.23 2.29 6.20
N HIS A 384 3.40 1.44 5.56
CA HIS A 384 2.11 1.02 6.10
C HIS A 384 2.25 0.39 7.49
N ASN A 385 3.19 -0.52 7.67
CA ASN A 385 3.43 -1.18 8.96
C ASN A 385 3.74 -0.19 10.09
N GLN A 386 4.31 0.97 9.74
CA GLN A 386 4.62 2.03 10.70
C GLN A 386 3.48 3.04 10.87
N LEU A 387 2.60 3.19 9.89
CA LEU A 387 1.54 4.22 9.90
C LEU A 387 0.17 3.67 10.31
N ALA A 388 -0.06 2.37 10.19
CA ALA A 388 -1.36 1.74 10.45
C ALA A 388 -1.89 1.91 11.89
N HIS A 389 -1.05 2.27 12.85
CA HIS A 389 -1.47 2.55 14.23
C HIS A 389 -2.16 3.92 14.39
N TYR A 390 -2.00 4.84 13.42
CA TYR A 390 -2.73 6.11 13.45
C TYR A 390 -4.17 5.89 12.98
N THR A 391 -5.14 6.26 13.81
CA THR A 391 -6.58 6.14 13.48
C THR A 391 -7.00 7.01 12.29
N SER A 392 -6.21 8.04 12.00
CA SER A 392 -6.39 8.93 10.87
C SER A 392 -5.83 8.38 9.56
N TYR A 393 -4.91 7.41 9.61
CA TYR A 393 -4.29 6.88 8.40
C TYR A 393 -5.31 6.14 7.52
N ALA A 394 -5.47 6.59 6.27
CA ALA A 394 -6.46 6.06 5.34
C ALA A 394 -5.82 5.33 4.13
N GLY A 395 -4.51 5.16 4.12
CA GLY A 395 -3.81 4.46 3.05
C GLY A 395 -2.88 5.35 2.25
N PHE A 396 -2.57 4.91 1.03
CA PHE A 396 -1.69 5.62 0.11
C PHE A 396 -2.45 6.18 -1.10
N ALA A 397 -1.86 7.15 -1.77
CA ALA A 397 -2.22 7.51 -3.13
C ALA A 397 -0.97 7.55 -4.01
N ILE A 398 -1.08 7.07 -5.25
CA ILE A 398 0.03 7.00 -6.20
C ILE A 398 -0.22 8.00 -7.32
N HIS A 399 0.63 9.01 -7.42
CA HIS A 399 0.60 10.01 -8.46
C HIS A 399 1.51 9.56 -9.61
N ASP A 400 1.01 9.28 -10.80
CA ASP A 400 -0.38 9.21 -11.20
C ASP A 400 -0.68 7.86 -11.89
N PHE A 401 -1.92 7.63 -12.26
CA PHE A 401 -2.37 6.40 -12.93
C PHE A 401 -1.53 6.07 -14.18
N LYS A 402 -1.26 7.07 -15.01
CA LYS A 402 -0.54 6.88 -16.29
C LYS A 402 0.88 6.41 -16.06
N SER A 403 1.63 7.10 -15.21
CA SER A 403 3.01 6.75 -14.91
C SER A 403 3.11 5.44 -14.11
N TRP A 404 2.20 5.22 -13.15
CA TRP A 404 2.15 3.97 -12.38
C TRP A 404 1.84 2.75 -13.24
N LYS A 405 0.91 2.88 -14.19
CA LYS A 405 0.58 1.81 -15.13
C LYS A 405 1.79 1.40 -15.99
N ASP A 406 2.63 2.36 -16.34
CA ASP A 406 3.78 2.17 -17.22
C ASP A 406 5.08 1.80 -16.45
N MET A 407 5.04 1.69 -15.10
CA MET A 407 6.16 1.22 -14.29
C MET A 407 6.51 -0.25 -14.59
N LYS A 408 7.81 -0.54 -14.59
CA LYS A 408 8.38 -1.90 -14.78
C LYS A 408 8.11 -2.80 -13.58
#